data_9dbbda635cde17f21d000774a0864759
#
_entry.id   9dbbda635cde17f21d000774a0864759
#
_cell.length_a   1.000
_cell.length_b   1.000
_cell.length_c   1.000
_cell.angle_alpha   90.00
_cell.angle_beta   90.00
_cell.angle_gamma   90.00
#
_symmetry.space_group_name_H-M   'P 1'
#
loop_
_entity.id
_entity.type
_entity.pdbx_description
1 polymer ?
#
loop_
_entity_poly.entity_id
_entity_poly.type
_entity_poly.pdbx_seq_one_letter_code
_entity_poly.pdbx_strand_id
1 'polypeptide(L)'
;MPSWDERYASVDGHLFGDAPNVFLAAQKSRLPVRGTALAVADGDGRNGVWLAEQGLDVLAVDASSVALDKSRKLAAARGVTQRMHWELADLATWDFGHERFDVIAAIFIQFAGPELRARHFCSMREALKPGGLLLLEGYRPEQLDYGTGGPPDAENMYTEPMLREAFADLHIEHLHSHDAVLHEGRHEGMSALIDLVARKPVR
;
A
#
# COMPACT_ATOMS: atom_id res chain seq x y z
N MET A 1 -11.62 3.43 -19.21
CA MET A 1 -10.89 2.28 -18.61
C MET A 1 -11.88 1.43 -17.82
N PRO A 2 -11.72 0.10 -17.73
CA PRO A 2 -12.57 -0.74 -16.88
C PRO A 2 -12.44 -0.30 -15.40
N SER A 3 -13.54 -0.44 -14.67
CA SER A 3 -13.56 -0.18 -13.22
C SER A 3 -12.65 -1.16 -12.47
N TRP A 4 -12.32 -0.86 -11.22
CA TRP A 4 -11.55 -1.79 -10.39
C TRP A 4 -12.32 -3.10 -10.17
N ASP A 5 -13.64 -3.05 -9.95
CA ASP A 5 -14.48 -4.25 -9.85
C ASP A 5 -14.37 -5.13 -11.10
N GLU A 6 -14.47 -4.55 -12.32
CA GLU A 6 -14.29 -5.29 -13.56
C GLU A 6 -12.89 -5.91 -13.70
N ARG A 7 -11.85 -5.18 -13.27
CA ARG A 7 -10.47 -5.68 -13.31
C ARG A 7 -10.28 -6.86 -12.36
N TYR A 8 -10.76 -6.76 -11.12
CA TYR A 8 -10.69 -7.87 -10.16
C TYR A 8 -11.58 -9.04 -10.54
N ALA A 9 -12.75 -8.81 -11.15
CA ALA A 9 -13.63 -9.86 -11.64
C ALA A 9 -13.07 -10.59 -12.88
N SER A 10 -12.15 -9.99 -13.63
CA SER A 10 -11.58 -10.56 -14.86
C SER A 10 -10.64 -11.75 -14.67
N VAL A 11 -10.30 -12.08 -13.43
CA VAL A 11 -9.41 -13.20 -13.06
C VAL A 11 -10.07 -14.05 -11.98
N ASP A 12 -9.92 -15.38 -12.07
CA ASP A 12 -10.46 -16.30 -11.06
C ASP A 12 -9.66 -16.24 -9.75
N GLY A 13 -8.34 -16.04 -9.83
CA GLY A 13 -7.44 -15.88 -8.70
C GLY A 13 -7.25 -14.43 -8.26
N HIS A 14 -6.05 -14.11 -7.79
CA HIS A 14 -5.64 -12.77 -7.37
C HIS A 14 -5.01 -12.01 -8.53
N LEU A 15 -5.38 -10.73 -8.67
CA LEU A 15 -4.94 -9.88 -9.79
C LEU A 15 -3.42 -9.62 -9.73
N PHE A 16 -2.88 -9.48 -8.53
CA PHE A 16 -1.48 -9.21 -8.27
C PHE A 16 -0.77 -10.35 -7.51
N GLY A 17 -1.32 -11.58 -7.58
CA GLY A 17 -0.86 -12.73 -6.82
C GLY A 17 -1.35 -12.71 -5.37
N ASP A 18 -1.09 -13.81 -4.64
CA ASP A 18 -1.49 -14.00 -3.23
C ASP A 18 -0.31 -13.92 -2.24
N ALA A 19 0.90 -13.73 -2.75
CA ALA A 19 2.08 -13.44 -1.94
C ALA A 19 2.17 -11.91 -1.65
N PRO A 20 2.69 -11.53 -0.48
CA PRO A 20 2.89 -10.11 -0.17
C PRO A 20 3.88 -9.49 -1.14
N ASN A 21 3.76 -8.19 -1.32
CA ASN A 21 4.77 -7.40 -2.02
C ASN A 21 6.16 -7.62 -1.41
N VAL A 22 7.18 -7.73 -2.26
CA VAL A 22 8.55 -8.10 -1.85
C VAL A 22 9.17 -7.07 -0.90
N PHE A 23 9.03 -5.77 -1.22
CA PHE A 23 9.50 -4.70 -0.34
C PHE A 23 8.81 -4.75 1.02
N LEU A 24 7.49 -4.88 1.05
CA LEU A 24 6.72 -4.98 2.30
C LEU A 24 7.18 -6.16 3.15
N ALA A 25 7.33 -7.34 2.55
CA ALA A 25 7.78 -8.55 3.24
C ALA A 25 9.19 -8.39 3.84
N ALA A 26 10.08 -7.69 3.14
CA ALA A 26 11.42 -7.39 3.63
C ALA A 26 11.42 -6.52 4.90
N GLN A 27 10.34 -5.79 5.20
CA GLN A 27 10.23 -4.96 6.40
C GLN A 27 9.75 -5.73 7.65
N LYS A 28 9.58 -7.05 7.60
CA LYS A 28 9.08 -7.88 8.71
C LYS A 28 9.73 -7.57 10.06
N SER A 29 11.05 -7.40 10.10
CA SER A 29 11.80 -7.14 11.35
C SER A 29 11.53 -5.75 11.96
N ARG A 30 10.93 -4.83 11.20
CA ARG A 30 10.56 -3.47 11.65
C ARG A 30 9.15 -3.42 12.22
N LEU A 31 8.31 -4.43 11.94
CA LEU A 31 6.93 -4.47 12.39
C LEU A 31 6.85 -4.67 13.90
N PRO A 32 5.90 -4.03 14.59
CA PRO A 32 5.63 -4.34 15.99
C PRO A 32 5.04 -5.76 16.11
N VAL A 33 5.29 -6.43 17.23
CA VAL A 33 4.78 -7.79 17.50
C VAL A 33 3.25 -7.85 17.54
N ARG A 34 2.61 -6.72 17.88
CA ARG A 34 1.16 -6.51 17.88
C ARG A 34 0.86 -5.04 17.67
N GLY A 35 -0.32 -4.73 17.22
CA GLY A 35 -0.78 -3.36 16.99
C GLY A 35 -1.80 -3.31 15.86
N THR A 36 -2.18 -2.11 15.47
CA THR A 36 -3.14 -1.85 14.41
C THR A 36 -2.43 -1.46 13.11
N ALA A 37 -2.86 -2.01 12.00
CA ALA A 37 -2.35 -1.65 10.69
C ALA A 37 -3.45 -1.17 9.75
N LEU A 38 -3.11 -0.25 8.85
CA LEU A 38 -3.92 0.14 7.70
C LEU A 38 -3.24 -0.36 6.43
N ALA A 39 -3.97 -1.13 5.63
CA ALA A 39 -3.61 -1.46 4.26
C ALA A 39 -4.42 -0.58 3.31
N VAL A 40 -3.75 0.41 2.70
CA VAL A 40 -4.38 1.45 1.88
C VAL A 40 -4.56 0.93 0.46
N ALA A 41 -5.79 0.95 -0.07
CA ALA A 41 -6.14 0.38 -1.38
C ALA A 41 -5.58 -1.05 -1.52
N ASP A 42 -5.91 -1.90 -0.52
CA ASP A 42 -5.31 -3.24 -0.34
C ASP A 42 -5.67 -4.23 -1.46
N GLY A 43 -6.68 -3.88 -2.27
CA GLY A 43 -7.15 -4.73 -3.34
C GLY A 43 -7.65 -6.08 -2.84
N ASP A 44 -7.18 -7.15 -3.48
CA ASP A 44 -7.56 -8.53 -3.16
C ASP A 44 -6.78 -9.13 -1.97
N GLY A 45 -6.09 -8.29 -1.18
CA GLY A 45 -5.72 -8.59 0.21
C GLY A 45 -4.31 -9.14 0.43
N ARG A 46 -3.48 -9.27 -0.60
CA ARG A 46 -2.16 -9.91 -0.46
C ARG A 46 -1.27 -9.27 0.63
N ASN A 47 -1.34 -7.95 0.78
CA ASN A 47 -0.53 -7.21 1.75
C ASN A 47 -1.20 -7.16 3.13
N GLY A 48 -2.49 -6.84 3.19
CA GLY A 48 -3.24 -6.80 4.44
C GLY A 48 -3.29 -8.14 5.15
N VAL A 49 -3.55 -9.22 4.42
CA VAL A 49 -3.56 -10.60 4.97
C VAL A 49 -2.18 -10.97 5.49
N TRP A 50 -1.11 -10.65 4.76
CA TRP A 50 0.25 -10.90 5.25
C TRP A 50 0.56 -10.10 6.53
N LEU A 51 0.15 -8.83 6.64
CA LEU A 51 0.31 -8.06 7.88
C LEU A 51 -0.43 -8.72 9.05
N ALA A 52 -1.62 -9.28 8.81
CA ALA A 52 -2.37 -10.03 9.81
C ALA A 52 -1.65 -11.33 10.24
N GLU A 53 -1.00 -12.04 9.30
CA GLU A 53 -0.13 -13.19 9.60
C GLU A 53 1.07 -12.80 10.49
N GLN A 54 1.53 -11.53 10.42
CA GLN A 54 2.59 -11.03 11.32
C GLN A 54 2.06 -10.65 12.73
N GLY A 55 0.76 -10.77 12.98
CA GLY A 55 0.15 -10.55 14.30
C GLY A 55 -0.53 -9.20 14.49
N LEU A 56 -0.67 -8.40 13.43
CA LEU A 56 -1.35 -7.11 13.46
C LEU A 56 -2.86 -7.25 13.27
N ASP A 57 -3.63 -6.36 13.88
CA ASP A 57 -5.05 -6.18 13.60
C ASP A 57 -5.18 -5.17 12.46
N VAL A 58 -5.63 -5.65 11.29
CA VAL A 58 -5.52 -4.91 10.02
C VAL A 58 -6.87 -4.39 9.58
N LEU A 59 -6.95 -3.10 9.26
CA LEU A 59 -8.02 -2.51 8.46
C LEU A 59 -7.57 -2.45 7.00
N ALA A 60 -8.24 -3.20 6.13
CA ALA A 60 -8.07 -3.16 4.68
C ALA A 60 -9.14 -2.26 4.07
N VAL A 61 -8.75 -1.21 3.38
CA VAL A 61 -9.66 -0.26 2.73
C VAL A 61 -9.46 -0.33 1.22
N ASP A 62 -10.54 -0.51 0.47
CA ASP A 62 -10.51 -0.48 -0.99
C ASP A 62 -11.84 0.01 -1.55
N ALA A 63 -11.83 0.54 -2.77
CA ALA A 63 -13.03 0.99 -3.48
C ALA A 63 -13.74 -0.15 -4.24
N SER A 64 -13.13 -1.33 -4.34
CA SER A 64 -13.68 -2.50 -5.03
C SER A 64 -14.27 -3.51 -4.06
N SER A 65 -15.58 -3.71 -4.16
CA SER A 65 -16.26 -4.75 -3.41
C SER A 65 -15.79 -6.16 -3.81
N VAL A 66 -15.49 -6.37 -5.08
CA VAL A 66 -14.98 -7.63 -5.61
C VAL A 66 -13.60 -7.96 -5.05
N ALA A 67 -12.73 -6.94 -4.95
CA ALA A 67 -11.41 -7.09 -4.34
C ALA A 67 -11.53 -7.48 -2.86
N LEU A 68 -12.35 -6.77 -2.10
CA LEU A 68 -12.56 -7.06 -0.67
C LEU A 68 -13.15 -8.46 -0.43
N ASP A 69 -14.01 -8.97 -1.32
CA ASP A 69 -14.51 -10.35 -1.23
C ASP A 69 -13.42 -11.39 -1.48
N LYS A 70 -12.48 -11.12 -2.39
CA LYS A 70 -11.29 -11.95 -2.60
C LYS A 70 -10.36 -11.90 -1.39
N SER A 71 -10.14 -10.71 -0.83
CA SER A 71 -9.35 -10.53 0.39
C SER A 71 -9.91 -11.32 1.57
N ARG A 72 -11.25 -11.34 1.77
CA ARG A 72 -11.91 -12.17 2.79
C ARG A 72 -11.64 -13.66 2.60
N LYS A 73 -11.70 -14.15 1.36
CA LYS A 73 -11.41 -15.55 1.03
C LYS A 73 -9.94 -15.89 1.30
N LEU A 74 -9.02 -15.00 0.94
CA LEU A 74 -7.59 -15.18 1.22
C LEU A 74 -7.34 -15.23 2.73
N ALA A 75 -7.90 -14.30 3.50
CA ALA A 75 -7.76 -14.25 4.96
C ALA A 75 -8.32 -15.55 5.63
N ALA A 76 -9.42 -16.07 5.12
CA ALA A 76 -9.99 -17.34 5.59
C ALA A 76 -9.04 -18.52 5.28
N ALA A 77 -8.50 -18.59 4.06
CA ALA A 77 -7.56 -19.61 3.65
C ALA A 77 -6.25 -19.59 4.46
N ARG A 78 -5.81 -18.39 4.88
CA ARG A 78 -4.61 -18.16 5.70
C ARG A 78 -4.89 -18.22 7.22
N GLY A 79 -6.15 -18.41 7.65
CA GLY A 79 -6.53 -18.55 9.05
C GLY A 79 -6.42 -17.27 9.89
N VAL A 80 -6.48 -16.09 9.27
CA VAL A 80 -6.29 -14.79 9.93
C VAL A 80 -7.51 -13.88 9.91
N THR A 81 -8.68 -14.40 9.54
CA THR A 81 -9.94 -13.62 9.43
C THR A 81 -10.25 -12.80 10.67
N GLN A 82 -9.95 -13.31 11.88
CA GLN A 82 -10.21 -12.64 13.15
C GLN A 82 -9.36 -11.38 13.38
N ARG A 83 -8.29 -11.19 12.58
CA ARG A 83 -7.40 -10.02 12.63
C ARG A 83 -7.66 -9.03 11.50
N MET A 84 -8.60 -9.35 10.60
CA MET A 84 -8.88 -8.54 9.43
C MET A 84 -10.22 -7.82 9.57
N HIS A 85 -10.21 -6.54 9.24
CA HIS A 85 -11.39 -5.70 9.07
C HIS A 85 -11.37 -5.13 7.65
N TRP A 86 -12.52 -5.06 7.00
CA TRP A 86 -12.62 -4.57 5.62
C TRP A 86 -13.60 -3.42 5.54
N GLU A 87 -13.20 -2.36 4.87
CA GLU A 87 -14.04 -1.20 4.63
C GLU A 87 -14.07 -0.87 3.14
N LEU A 88 -15.28 -0.85 2.57
CA LEU A 88 -15.50 -0.40 1.18
C LEU A 88 -15.60 1.11 1.20
N ALA A 89 -14.62 1.80 0.64
CA ALA A 89 -14.60 3.25 0.65
C ALA A 89 -13.81 3.84 -0.52
N ASP A 90 -14.25 5.01 -0.96
CA ASP A 90 -13.49 5.86 -1.87
C ASP A 90 -12.49 6.69 -1.04
N LEU A 91 -11.21 6.43 -1.23
CA LEU A 91 -10.12 7.12 -0.53
C LEU A 91 -10.08 8.63 -0.81
N ALA A 92 -10.74 9.10 -1.87
CA ALA A 92 -10.85 10.55 -2.12
C ALA A 92 -11.64 11.28 -1.03
N THR A 93 -12.54 10.57 -0.34
CA THR A 93 -13.42 11.13 0.69
C THR A 93 -13.35 10.41 2.04
N TRP A 94 -12.61 9.28 2.09
CA TRP A 94 -12.49 8.48 3.30
C TRP A 94 -11.67 9.19 4.38
N ASP A 95 -12.13 9.13 5.63
CA ASP A 95 -11.45 9.69 6.80
C ASP A 95 -10.45 8.67 7.37
N PHE A 96 -9.17 8.92 7.22
CA PHE A 96 -8.10 8.11 7.81
C PHE A 96 -8.07 8.19 9.34
N GLY A 97 -8.65 9.24 9.92
CA GLY A 97 -8.62 9.52 11.35
C GLY A 97 -7.28 10.06 11.85
N HIS A 98 -7.11 10.12 13.16
CA HIS A 98 -5.93 10.67 13.81
C HIS A 98 -5.34 9.65 14.80
N GLU A 99 -4.04 9.39 14.71
CA GLU A 99 -3.27 8.49 15.61
C GLU A 99 -3.92 7.11 15.84
N ARG A 100 -4.38 6.47 14.77
CA ARG A 100 -5.09 5.19 14.80
C ARG A 100 -4.20 3.98 14.58
N PHE A 101 -3.13 4.11 13.79
CA PHE A 101 -2.39 2.97 13.27
C PHE A 101 -0.93 2.97 13.74
N ASP A 102 -0.46 1.79 14.12
CA ASP A 102 0.94 1.52 14.41
C ASP A 102 1.75 1.29 13.12
N VAL A 103 1.06 0.80 12.05
CA VAL A 103 1.65 0.58 10.72
C VAL A 103 0.68 1.07 9.66
N ILE A 104 1.17 1.75 8.62
CA ILE A 104 0.42 2.04 7.39
C ILE A 104 1.24 1.47 6.23
N ALA A 105 0.62 0.58 5.44
CA ALA A 105 1.15 0.05 4.19
C ALA A 105 0.41 0.68 3.00
N ALA A 106 1.18 1.34 2.13
CA ALA A 106 0.69 2.07 0.95
C ALA A 106 1.49 1.61 -0.28
N ILE A 107 1.08 0.47 -0.84
CA ILE A 107 1.82 -0.25 -1.88
C ILE A 107 1.12 -0.08 -3.24
N PHE A 108 1.80 0.57 -4.20
CA PHE A 108 1.29 0.87 -5.54
C PHE A 108 -0.06 1.63 -5.58
N ILE A 109 -0.25 2.59 -4.67
CA ILE A 109 -1.47 3.40 -4.57
C ILE A 109 -1.48 4.63 -5.48
N GLN A 110 -0.85 4.57 -6.64
CA GLN A 110 -0.58 5.70 -7.53
C GLN A 110 -1.74 5.97 -8.52
N PHE A 111 -2.96 5.84 -8.07
CA PHE A 111 -4.18 6.18 -8.84
C PHE A 111 -4.61 7.65 -8.68
N ALA A 112 -4.02 8.37 -7.74
CA ALA A 112 -4.39 9.74 -7.41
C ALA A 112 -3.46 10.75 -8.09
N GLY A 113 -4.04 11.75 -8.74
CA GLY A 113 -3.31 12.91 -9.23
C GLY A 113 -2.66 13.72 -8.09
N PRO A 114 -1.81 14.72 -8.41
CA PRO A 114 -0.96 15.39 -7.42
C PRO A 114 -1.70 15.96 -6.21
N GLU A 115 -2.84 16.60 -6.42
CA GLU A 115 -3.62 17.22 -5.33
C GLU A 115 -4.20 16.16 -4.37
N LEU A 116 -4.84 15.12 -4.90
CA LEU A 116 -5.41 14.04 -4.09
C LEU A 116 -4.31 13.25 -3.39
N ARG A 117 -3.19 12.99 -4.07
CA ARG A 117 -2.01 12.34 -3.49
C ARG A 117 -1.46 13.14 -2.30
N ALA A 118 -1.35 14.46 -2.42
CA ALA A 118 -0.88 15.30 -1.31
C ALA A 118 -1.80 15.20 -0.08
N ARG A 119 -3.14 15.15 -0.30
CA ARG A 119 -4.11 14.90 0.77
C ARG A 119 -3.93 13.52 1.40
N HIS A 120 -3.77 12.47 0.60
CA HIS A 120 -3.54 11.11 1.11
C HIS A 120 -2.26 11.05 1.95
N PHE A 121 -1.16 11.68 1.51
CA PHE A 121 0.09 11.70 2.28
C PHE A 121 -0.08 12.43 3.62
N CYS A 122 -0.79 13.56 3.63
CA CYS A 122 -1.13 14.26 4.86
C CYS A 122 -1.96 13.37 5.80
N SER A 123 -3.05 12.79 5.29
CA SER A 123 -3.95 11.93 6.08
C SER A 123 -3.23 10.70 6.64
N MET A 124 -2.33 10.06 5.88
CA MET A 124 -1.52 8.96 6.40
C MET A 124 -0.59 9.38 7.55
N ARG A 125 0.06 10.56 7.45
CA ARG A 125 0.90 11.08 8.56
C ARG A 125 0.08 11.35 9.83
N GLU A 126 -1.12 11.93 9.67
CA GLU A 126 -2.02 12.20 10.78
C GLU A 126 -2.55 10.92 11.42
N ALA A 127 -2.90 9.92 10.60
CA ALA A 127 -3.43 8.64 11.05
C ALA A 127 -2.40 7.74 11.75
N LEU A 128 -1.09 7.96 11.53
CA LEU A 128 -0.04 7.26 12.26
C LEU A 128 -0.01 7.71 13.73
N LYS A 129 0.09 6.73 14.65
CA LYS A 129 0.41 6.97 16.04
C LYS A 129 1.85 7.49 16.21
N PRO A 130 2.20 8.20 17.30
CA PRO A 130 3.60 8.43 17.66
C PRO A 130 4.39 7.10 17.68
N GLY A 131 5.55 7.07 17.02
CA GLY A 131 6.33 5.85 16.81
C GLY A 131 5.84 4.94 15.67
N GLY A 132 4.71 5.24 15.05
CA GLY A 132 4.12 4.45 13.98
C GLY A 132 4.95 4.45 12.69
N LEU A 133 4.84 3.39 11.91
CA LEU A 133 5.64 3.07 10.73
C LEU A 133 4.82 3.24 9.44
N LEU A 134 5.34 4.03 8.50
CA LEU A 134 4.86 4.11 7.12
C LEU A 134 5.76 3.25 6.23
N LEU A 135 5.13 2.37 5.45
CA LEU A 135 5.74 1.55 4.42
C LEU A 135 5.08 1.90 3.09
N LEU A 136 5.83 2.50 2.18
CA LEU A 136 5.30 2.94 0.87
C LEU A 136 6.23 2.46 -0.24
N GLU A 137 5.65 1.84 -1.26
CA GLU A 137 6.32 1.54 -2.52
C GLU A 137 5.48 2.01 -3.68
N GLY A 138 6.13 2.49 -4.73
CA GLY A 138 5.49 2.90 -5.96
C GLY A 138 6.46 2.97 -7.13
N TYR A 139 5.94 3.36 -8.28
CA TYR A 139 6.73 3.58 -9.49
C TYR A 139 7.32 4.98 -9.53
N ARG A 140 8.51 5.09 -10.12
CA ARG A 140 9.16 6.35 -10.52
C ARG A 140 8.77 6.73 -11.96
N PRO A 141 8.92 8.00 -12.37
CA PRO A 141 8.61 8.44 -13.74
C PRO A 141 9.30 7.66 -14.85
N GLU A 142 10.48 7.10 -14.58
CA GLU A 142 11.24 6.25 -15.52
C GLU A 142 10.52 4.95 -15.88
N GLN A 143 9.48 4.58 -15.13
CA GLN A 143 8.61 3.44 -15.44
C GLN A 143 7.99 3.54 -16.85
N LEU A 144 7.75 4.74 -17.34
CA LEU A 144 7.19 4.95 -18.69
C LEU A 144 8.13 4.41 -19.78
N ASP A 145 9.44 4.46 -19.56
CA ASP A 145 10.43 3.96 -20.52
C ASP A 145 10.44 2.43 -20.62
N TYR A 146 10.03 1.73 -19.55
CA TYR A 146 9.93 0.27 -19.54
C TYR A 146 8.68 -0.28 -20.20
N GLY A 147 7.56 0.44 -20.13
CA GLY A 147 6.29 0.03 -20.74
C GLY A 147 5.68 -1.26 -20.14
N THR A 148 6.10 -1.65 -18.95
CA THR A 148 5.72 -2.90 -18.26
C THR A 148 4.56 -2.73 -17.28
N GLY A 149 3.82 -1.63 -17.36
CA GLY A 149 2.70 -1.29 -16.48
C GLY A 149 2.96 -0.04 -15.66
N GLY A 150 2.21 0.14 -14.58
CA GLY A 150 2.23 1.35 -13.76
C GLY A 150 1.21 2.40 -14.22
N PRO A 151 1.17 3.58 -13.58
CA PRO A 151 0.32 4.69 -14.00
C PRO A 151 0.69 5.17 -15.42
N PRO A 152 -0.28 5.63 -16.21
CA PRO A 152 0.02 6.19 -17.55
C PRO A 152 0.63 7.59 -17.46
N ASP A 153 0.46 8.29 -16.34
CA ASP A 153 0.88 9.68 -16.16
C ASP A 153 2.04 9.77 -15.18
N ALA A 154 3.18 10.35 -15.62
CA ALA A 154 4.37 10.54 -14.79
C ALA A 154 4.09 11.36 -13.51
N GLU A 155 3.13 12.30 -13.57
CA GLU A 155 2.77 13.14 -12.42
C GLU A 155 2.15 12.35 -11.27
N ASN A 156 1.61 11.14 -11.51
CA ASN A 156 1.09 10.25 -10.48
C ASN A 156 2.18 9.42 -9.81
N MET A 157 3.38 9.38 -10.42
CA MET A 157 4.51 8.61 -9.92
C MET A 157 5.30 9.39 -8.87
N TYR A 158 6.18 8.70 -8.15
CA TYR A 158 6.89 9.27 -7.01
C TYR A 158 8.35 9.56 -7.35
N THR A 159 8.87 10.64 -6.77
CA THR A 159 10.30 10.97 -6.80
C THR A 159 10.84 11.13 -5.39
N GLU A 160 12.16 10.92 -5.20
CA GLU A 160 12.75 11.12 -3.87
C GLU A 160 12.53 12.52 -3.30
N PRO A 161 12.72 13.63 -4.08
CA PRO A 161 12.46 14.96 -3.56
C PRO A 161 11.02 15.14 -3.07
N MET A 162 10.03 14.63 -3.86
CA MET A 162 8.62 14.69 -3.50
C MET A 162 8.34 13.95 -2.18
N LEU A 163 8.85 12.72 -2.03
CA LEU A 163 8.62 11.93 -0.81
C LEU A 163 9.34 12.53 0.40
N ARG A 164 10.54 13.09 0.23
CA ARG A 164 11.25 13.81 1.30
C ARG A 164 10.49 15.05 1.77
N GLU A 165 9.91 15.81 0.86
CA GLU A 165 9.09 16.97 1.18
C GLU A 165 7.78 16.55 1.86
N ALA A 166 7.06 15.59 1.26
CA ALA A 166 5.77 15.14 1.76
C ALA A 166 5.82 14.53 3.16
N PHE A 167 6.93 13.89 3.52
CA PHE A 167 7.13 13.21 4.81
C PHE A 167 8.27 13.83 5.64
N ALA A 168 8.54 15.13 5.47
CA ALA A 168 9.63 15.85 6.15
C ALA A 168 9.49 15.87 7.68
N ASP A 169 8.28 15.71 8.22
CA ASP A 169 7.99 15.62 9.66
C ASP A 169 8.12 14.21 10.24
N LEU A 170 8.36 13.19 9.38
CA LEU A 170 8.68 11.84 9.80
C LEU A 170 10.19 11.61 9.77
N HIS A 171 10.66 10.67 10.60
CA HIS A 171 12.02 10.16 10.48
C HIS A 171 12.10 9.15 9.33
N ILE A 172 12.72 9.55 8.21
CA ILE A 172 12.93 8.67 7.05
C ILE A 172 14.07 7.69 7.38
N GLU A 173 13.73 6.43 7.61
CA GLU A 173 14.69 5.35 7.90
C GLU A 173 15.28 4.75 6.61
N HIS A 174 14.52 4.78 5.50
CA HIS A 174 14.92 4.27 4.20
C HIS A 174 14.18 5.03 3.10
N LEU A 175 14.90 5.46 2.07
CA LEU A 175 14.33 5.99 0.84
C LEU A 175 15.29 5.61 -0.29
N HIS A 176 14.82 4.78 -1.21
CA HIS A 176 15.66 4.16 -2.22
C HIS A 176 14.94 4.07 -3.57
N SER A 177 15.54 4.70 -4.57
CA SER A 177 15.16 4.56 -5.97
C SER A 177 15.97 3.46 -6.62
N HIS A 178 15.30 2.46 -7.21
CA HIS A 178 15.98 1.32 -7.83
C HIS A 178 15.16 0.74 -9.00
N ASP A 179 15.80 -0.11 -9.77
CA ASP A 179 15.17 -0.88 -10.82
C ASP A 179 15.17 -2.36 -10.44
N ALA A 180 14.05 -3.03 -10.63
CA ALA A 180 13.92 -4.46 -10.35
C ALA A 180 12.96 -5.13 -11.34
N VAL A 181 13.12 -6.43 -11.54
CA VAL A 181 12.13 -7.23 -12.26
C VAL A 181 11.07 -7.67 -11.28
N LEU A 182 9.83 -7.24 -11.49
CA LEU A 182 8.69 -7.70 -10.70
C LEU A 182 8.11 -8.98 -11.31
N HIS A 183 7.62 -9.85 -10.43
CA HIS A 183 6.86 -11.07 -10.72
C HIS A 183 5.66 -11.18 -9.77
N GLU A 184 4.85 -10.13 -9.72
CA GLU A 184 3.73 -10.00 -8.77
C GLU A 184 2.40 -9.88 -9.55
N GLY A 185 1.98 -10.96 -10.20
CA GLY A 185 0.77 -10.99 -11.00
C GLY A 185 0.82 -10.00 -12.17
N ARG A 186 -0.05 -8.99 -12.19
CA ARG A 186 -0.02 -7.94 -13.23
C ARG A 186 1.08 -6.89 -13.07
N HIS A 187 1.80 -6.89 -11.95
CA HIS A 187 3.09 -6.20 -11.85
C HIS A 187 4.18 -7.15 -12.36
N GLU A 188 4.44 -7.13 -13.65
CA GLU A 188 5.33 -8.07 -14.31
C GLU A 188 6.34 -7.34 -15.20
N GLY A 189 7.63 -7.64 -15.01
CA GLY A 189 8.71 -7.14 -15.84
C GLY A 189 9.58 -6.07 -15.16
N MET A 190 10.52 -5.52 -15.93
CA MET A 190 11.43 -4.48 -15.43
C MET A 190 10.64 -3.26 -14.96
N SER A 191 10.94 -2.80 -13.77
CA SER A 191 10.18 -1.75 -13.09
C SER A 191 11.12 -0.74 -12.43
N ALA A 192 10.80 0.54 -12.58
CA ALA A 192 11.46 1.64 -11.90
C ALA A 192 10.72 1.95 -10.59
N LEU A 193 11.30 1.55 -9.46
CA LEU A 193 10.66 1.55 -8.15
C LEU A 193 11.25 2.60 -7.21
N ILE A 194 10.45 2.99 -6.23
CA ILE A 194 10.89 3.80 -5.10
C ILE A 194 10.24 3.29 -3.83
N ASP A 195 11.08 3.02 -2.83
CA ASP A 195 10.73 2.49 -1.54
C ASP A 195 10.92 3.54 -0.46
N LEU A 196 9.93 3.69 0.42
CA LEU A 196 10.02 4.56 1.59
C LEU A 196 9.66 3.78 2.86
N VAL A 197 10.54 3.86 3.85
CA VAL A 197 10.25 3.51 5.25
C VAL A 197 10.43 4.76 6.09
N ALA A 198 9.36 5.19 6.74
CA ALA A 198 9.41 6.37 7.59
C ALA A 198 8.67 6.14 8.90
N ARG A 199 9.13 6.78 9.98
CA ARG A 199 8.58 6.63 11.34
C ARG A 199 8.15 7.97 11.90
N LYS A 200 6.92 8.01 12.45
CA LYS A 200 6.44 9.20 13.16
C LYS A 200 7.23 9.36 14.47
N PRO A 201 7.79 10.55 14.75
CA PRO A 201 8.50 10.78 16.00
C PRO A 201 7.64 10.45 17.23
N VAL A 202 8.28 9.92 18.27
CA VAL A 202 7.66 9.78 19.59
C VAL A 202 7.67 11.15 20.24
N ARG A 203 6.54 11.63 20.66
CA ARG A 203 6.44 12.92 21.41
C ARG A 203 6.94 12.77 22.83
#